data_4cfd12e18b603a9b646e6511f28b6172
#
_entry.id   4cfd12e18b603a9b646e6511f28b6172
#
_cell.length_a   1.000
_cell.length_b   1.000
_cell.length_c   1.000
_cell.angle_alpha   90.00
_cell.angle_beta   90.00
_cell.angle_gamma   90.00
#
_symmetry.space_group_name_H-M   'P 1'
#
loop_
_entity.id
_entity.type
_entity.pdbx_description
1 polymer ?
#
loop_
_entity_poly.entity_id
_entity_poly.type
_entity_poly.pdbx_seq_one_letter_code
_entity_poly.pdbx_strand_id
1 'polypeptide(L)'
;MFETAPRINLHLPHSWNHCTLEELRTIARVFRTGVSNSTRYKPFSMHSAKIALFFAFAGLEVLSPINPRVPVESQSYEVRFRCSKWKRFWLNLFERLTAQNGGKFNLYLWQISYWIDPQKDVITGKEKAGMLDWLDREKSVGLLVFPFDSIKRRKCFCLFWKEFHGPATLMQDFSWSRYRIAQDYMALYVEQNNTLLQMTQHGDKVSQRDLMKQAKTVDLTRAMFLACIFNGKVSVVEEQSQKVRKEWAYQSNQFSDNAPYFRNFDEIDWQLILFWWQGMMHYLQRHYPRCFKTQKTEGKIANPLELYTRTTATMEKYLGLDEDKVNRQSFQIVLQHMEDMARESEEMDKIK
;
A
#
# COMPACT_ATOMS: atom_id res chain seq x y z
N MET A 1 -29.31 4.21 -39.96
CA MET A 1 -29.30 3.72 -38.56
C MET A 1 -28.14 4.42 -37.87
N PHE A 2 -28.41 5.41 -37.00
CA PHE A 2 -27.35 6.06 -36.25
C PHE A 2 -26.91 5.06 -35.18
N GLU A 3 -25.72 4.47 -35.35
CA GLU A 3 -25.09 3.71 -34.26
C GLU A 3 -24.90 4.65 -33.09
N THR A 4 -25.68 4.45 -32.05
CA THR A 4 -25.48 5.21 -30.80
C THR A 4 -24.08 4.89 -30.28
N ALA A 5 -23.24 5.91 -30.15
CA ALA A 5 -21.90 5.77 -29.61
C ALA A 5 -21.96 5.02 -28.27
N PRO A 6 -21.04 4.07 -28.02
CA PRO A 6 -21.04 3.30 -26.78
C PRO A 6 -20.90 4.24 -25.58
N ARG A 7 -21.79 4.10 -24.58
CA ARG A 7 -21.71 4.86 -23.33
C ARG A 7 -20.69 4.21 -22.42
N ILE A 8 -19.69 4.97 -21.99
CA ILE A 8 -18.69 4.55 -21.01
C ILE A 8 -19.15 5.07 -19.64
N ASN A 9 -19.50 4.16 -18.74
CA ASN A 9 -19.74 4.50 -17.33
C ASN A 9 -18.40 4.52 -16.62
N LEU A 10 -17.88 5.72 -16.35
CA LEU A 10 -16.59 5.91 -15.72
C LEU A 10 -16.79 6.26 -14.25
N HIS A 11 -16.37 5.35 -13.37
CA HIS A 11 -16.26 5.61 -11.94
C HIS A 11 -14.79 5.78 -11.61
N LEU A 12 -14.40 6.99 -11.20
CA LEU A 12 -13.04 7.30 -10.79
C LEU A 12 -13.01 7.71 -9.32
N PRO A 13 -12.16 7.11 -8.50
CA PRO A 13 -11.98 7.52 -7.13
C PRO A 13 -11.37 8.94 -7.07
N HIS A 14 -11.70 9.70 -6.03
CA HIS A 14 -11.25 11.08 -5.84
C HIS A 14 -10.07 11.20 -4.86
N SER A 15 -9.76 10.16 -4.14
CA SER A 15 -8.64 10.05 -3.21
C SER A 15 -8.37 8.59 -2.87
N TRP A 16 -7.24 8.33 -2.22
CA TRP A 16 -6.88 6.98 -1.75
C TRP A 16 -7.94 6.33 -0.86
N ASN A 17 -8.56 7.10 0.03
CA ASN A 17 -9.53 6.59 0.99
C ASN A 17 -10.90 6.24 0.37
N HIS A 18 -11.16 6.68 -0.87
CA HIS A 18 -12.37 6.35 -1.61
C HIS A 18 -12.19 5.19 -2.60
N CYS A 19 -10.96 4.69 -2.71
CA CYS A 19 -10.68 3.54 -3.56
C CYS A 19 -11.19 2.24 -2.93
N THR A 20 -11.84 1.42 -3.72
CA THR A 20 -12.06 0.01 -3.39
C THR A 20 -10.74 -0.77 -3.46
N LEU A 21 -10.69 -1.94 -2.82
CA LEU A 21 -9.50 -2.80 -2.86
C LEU A 21 -9.08 -3.16 -4.31
N GLU A 22 -10.03 -3.41 -5.20
CA GLU A 22 -9.73 -3.74 -6.60
C GLU A 22 -9.20 -2.53 -7.39
N GLU A 23 -9.67 -1.33 -7.07
CA GLU A 23 -9.11 -0.10 -7.64
C GLU A 23 -7.70 0.15 -7.13
N LEU A 24 -7.44 -0.03 -5.85
CA LEU A 24 -6.09 0.05 -5.27
C LEU A 24 -5.15 -0.96 -5.93
N ARG A 25 -5.56 -2.21 -6.08
CA ARG A 25 -4.79 -3.24 -6.79
C ARG A 25 -4.54 -2.87 -8.24
N THR A 26 -5.51 -2.27 -8.90
CA THR A 26 -5.38 -1.82 -10.29
C THR A 26 -4.35 -0.71 -10.41
N ILE A 27 -4.42 0.28 -9.52
CA ILE A 27 -3.42 1.35 -9.44
C ILE A 27 -2.03 0.77 -9.20
N ALA A 28 -1.87 -0.09 -8.20
CA ALA A 28 -0.58 -0.72 -7.88
C ALA A 28 -0.01 -1.53 -9.06
N ARG A 29 -0.86 -2.28 -9.78
CA ARG A 29 -0.43 -3.02 -10.99
C ARG A 29 0.04 -2.10 -12.10
N VAL A 30 -0.69 -1.02 -12.37
CA VAL A 30 -0.32 -0.05 -13.42
C VAL A 30 1.01 0.61 -13.08
N PHE A 31 1.19 1.07 -11.85
CA PHE A 31 2.46 1.69 -11.41
C PHE A 31 3.61 0.69 -11.49
N ARG A 32 3.44 -0.52 -10.97
CA ARG A 32 4.46 -1.56 -11.02
C ARG A 32 4.87 -1.89 -12.46
N THR A 33 3.89 -2.08 -13.35
CA THR A 33 4.15 -2.38 -14.76
C THR A 33 4.85 -1.19 -15.43
N GLY A 34 4.42 0.03 -15.15
CA GLY A 34 5.03 1.24 -15.68
C GLY A 34 6.50 1.39 -15.25
N VAL A 35 6.79 1.16 -13.97
CA VAL A 35 8.16 1.20 -13.44
C VAL A 35 9.01 0.05 -14.01
N SER A 36 8.48 -1.17 -14.06
CA SER A 36 9.21 -2.33 -14.60
C SER A 36 9.54 -2.20 -16.09
N ASN A 37 8.68 -1.53 -16.86
CA ASN A 37 8.88 -1.27 -18.29
C ASN A 37 9.66 0.03 -18.55
N SER A 38 10.05 0.74 -17.49
CA SER A 38 10.83 1.97 -17.61
C SER A 38 12.25 1.65 -18.02
N THR A 39 12.73 2.39 -19.01
CA THR A 39 14.11 2.33 -19.50
C THR A 39 14.72 3.71 -19.49
N ARG A 40 16.06 3.81 -19.66
CA ARG A 40 16.76 5.10 -19.78
C ARG A 40 16.17 5.97 -20.90
N TYR A 41 15.66 5.36 -21.96
CA TYR A 41 15.10 6.06 -23.13
C TYR A 41 13.58 6.27 -23.03
N LYS A 42 12.89 5.53 -22.15
CA LYS A 42 11.46 5.66 -21.91
C LYS A 42 11.21 5.59 -20.40
N PRO A 43 11.46 6.70 -19.68
CA PRO A 43 11.23 6.74 -18.24
C PRO A 43 9.75 6.61 -17.91
N PHE A 44 9.46 6.17 -16.69
CA PHE A 44 8.09 6.14 -16.16
C PHE A 44 7.49 7.56 -16.20
N SER A 45 6.30 7.67 -16.77
CA SER A 45 5.55 8.92 -16.85
C SER A 45 4.23 8.79 -16.12
N MET A 46 3.93 9.74 -15.23
CA MET A 46 2.65 9.80 -14.52
C MET A 46 1.48 9.98 -15.50
N HIS A 47 1.65 10.76 -16.55
CA HIS A 47 0.63 10.91 -17.59
C HIS A 47 0.33 9.58 -18.30
N SER A 48 1.33 8.78 -18.64
CA SER A 48 1.11 7.43 -19.20
C SER A 48 0.42 6.51 -18.21
N ALA A 49 0.72 6.62 -16.91
CA ALA A 49 0.02 5.85 -15.88
C ALA A 49 -1.45 6.28 -15.76
N LYS A 50 -1.76 7.58 -15.79
CA LYS A 50 -3.14 8.09 -15.79
C LYS A 50 -3.95 7.57 -16.99
N ILE A 51 -3.35 7.55 -18.20
CA ILE A 51 -3.98 6.96 -19.39
C ILE A 51 -4.28 5.47 -19.16
N ALA A 52 -3.32 4.71 -18.65
CA ALA A 52 -3.50 3.29 -18.39
C ALA A 52 -4.59 3.03 -17.32
N LEU A 53 -4.66 3.87 -16.29
CA LEU A 53 -5.70 3.83 -15.25
C LEU A 53 -7.06 4.19 -15.81
N PHE A 54 -7.16 5.21 -16.68
CA PHE A 54 -8.39 5.54 -17.38
C PHE A 54 -8.97 4.32 -18.10
N PHE A 55 -8.17 3.63 -18.92
CA PHE A 55 -8.61 2.41 -19.60
C PHE A 55 -8.99 1.30 -18.61
N ALA A 56 -8.22 1.16 -17.54
CA ALA A 56 -8.48 0.13 -16.53
C ALA A 56 -9.82 0.36 -15.83
N PHE A 57 -10.12 1.59 -15.40
CA PHE A 57 -11.35 1.96 -14.70
C PHE A 57 -12.55 2.02 -15.63
N ALA A 58 -12.36 2.44 -16.89
CA ALA A 58 -13.40 2.38 -17.91
C ALA A 58 -13.73 0.94 -18.35
N GLY A 59 -13.01 -0.06 -17.86
CA GLY A 59 -13.19 -1.45 -18.26
C GLY A 59 -12.82 -1.71 -19.73
N LEU A 60 -11.89 -0.92 -20.28
CA LEU A 60 -11.45 -1.01 -21.66
C LEU A 60 -10.15 -1.81 -21.79
N GLU A 61 -10.03 -2.51 -22.90
CA GLU A 61 -8.81 -3.19 -23.33
C GLU A 61 -8.28 -2.48 -24.57
N VAL A 62 -7.03 -2.06 -24.52
CA VAL A 62 -6.33 -1.45 -25.65
C VAL A 62 -5.87 -2.58 -26.58
N LEU A 63 -6.32 -2.56 -27.82
CA LEU A 63 -6.00 -3.55 -28.84
C LEU A 63 -4.80 -3.09 -29.69
N SER A 64 -4.76 -1.79 -30.00
CA SER A 64 -3.68 -1.18 -30.76
C SER A 64 -3.21 0.10 -30.09
N PRO A 65 -1.89 0.27 -29.88
CA PRO A 65 -1.33 1.52 -29.35
C PRO A 65 -1.47 2.65 -30.38
N ILE A 66 -1.33 3.90 -29.90
CA ILE A 66 -1.28 5.08 -30.76
C ILE A 66 -0.16 4.95 -31.78
N ASN A 67 -0.47 5.27 -33.02
CA ASN A 67 0.55 5.43 -34.05
C ASN A 67 1.18 6.85 -33.93
N PRO A 68 2.46 6.96 -33.53
CA PRO A 68 3.09 8.25 -33.32
C PRO A 68 3.33 9.04 -34.65
N ARG A 69 3.15 8.39 -35.80
CA ARG A 69 3.30 9.02 -37.13
C ARG A 69 2.06 9.80 -37.58
N VAL A 70 0.94 9.62 -36.87
CA VAL A 70 -0.32 10.31 -37.16
C VAL A 70 -0.36 11.63 -36.40
N PRO A 71 -0.90 12.73 -36.98
CA PRO A 71 -1.09 13.99 -36.27
C PRO A 71 -1.82 13.80 -34.93
N VAL A 72 -1.43 14.57 -33.91
CA VAL A 72 -1.92 14.40 -32.52
C VAL A 72 -3.45 14.45 -32.44
N GLU A 73 -4.09 15.28 -33.24
CA GLU A 73 -5.54 15.44 -33.32
C GLU A 73 -6.27 14.18 -33.81
N SER A 74 -5.58 13.38 -34.64
CA SER A 74 -6.11 12.14 -35.21
C SER A 74 -5.60 10.88 -34.49
N GLN A 75 -4.79 11.06 -33.45
CA GLN A 75 -4.29 9.92 -32.67
C GLN A 75 -5.44 9.27 -31.90
N SER A 76 -5.61 7.98 -32.05
CA SER A 76 -6.63 7.19 -31.36
C SER A 76 -6.09 5.85 -30.91
N TYR A 77 -6.69 5.32 -29.86
CA TYR A 77 -6.52 3.93 -29.43
C TYR A 77 -7.66 3.10 -30.01
N GLU A 78 -7.34 1.99 -30.62
CA GLU A 78 -8.35 0.97 -30.89
C GLU A 78 -8.60 0.22 -29.58
N VAL A 79 -9.84 0.26 -29.10
CA VAL A 79 -10.23 -0.29 -27.80
C VAL A 79 -11.46 -1.16 -27.91
N ARG A 80 -11.63 -2.03 -26.91
CA ARG A 80 -12.81 -2.86 -26.74
C ARG A 80 -13.14 -2.96 -25.26
N PHE A 81 -14.44 -3.12 -24.91
CA PHE A 81 -14.81 -3.44 -23.53
C PHE A 81 -14.23 -4.78 -23.09
N ARG A 82 -13.68 -4.81 -21.88
CA ARG A 82 -13.18 -6.06 -21.29
C ARG A 82 -14.31 -7.07 -21.18
N CYS A 83 -14.06 -8.27 -21.59
CA CYS A 83 -15.02 -9.36 -21.53
C CYS A 83 -14.32 -10.66 -21.10
N SER A 84 -15.12 -11.66 -20.68
CA SER A 84 -14.59 -12.98 -20.34
C SER A 84 -13.85 -13.60 -21.53
N LYS A 85 -12.89 -14.50 -21.24
CA LYS A 85 -12.12 -15.21 -22.28
C LYS A 85 -13.03 -15.92 -23.30
N TRP A 86 -14.13 -16.47 -22.82
CA TRP A 86 -15.13 -17.15 -23.66
C TRP A 86 -15.88 -16.18 -24.59
N LYS A 87 -16.35 -15.05 -24.05
CA LYS A 87 -16.98 -14.01 -24.86
C LYS A 87 -16.01 -13.39 -25.86
N ARG A 88 -14.74 -13.22 -25.49
CA ARG A 88 -13.67 -12.75 -26.37
C ARG A 88 -13.45 -13.72 -27.55
N PHE A 89 -13.40 -15.01 -27.24
CA PHE A 89 -13.29 -16.06 -28.30
C PHE A 89 -14.42 -15.92 -29.34
N TRP A 90 -15.67 -15.83 -28.88
CA TRP A 90 -16.82 -15.67 -29.74
C TRP A 90 -16.80 -14.36 -30.54
N LEU A 91 -16.44 -13.24 -29.94
CA LEU A 91 -16.31 -11.94 -30.60
C LEU A 91 -15.26 -11.99 -31.72
N ASN A 92 -14.10 -12.61 -31.48
CA ASN A 92 -13.05 -12.75 -32.46
C ASN A 92 -13.46 -13.71 -33.60
N LEU A 93 -14.22 -14.77 -33.29
CA LEU A 93 -14.76 -15.67 -34.28
C LEU A 93 -15.81 -14.98 -35.16
N PHE A 94 -16.72 -14.20 -34.54
CA PHE A 94 -17.71 -13.39 -35.25
C PHE A 94 -17.06 -12.37 -36.19
N GLU A 95 -16.04 -11.66 -35.70
CA GLU A 95 -15.27 -10.71 -36.49
C GLU A 95 -14.67 -11.38 -37.76
N ARG A 96 -14.11 -12.58 -37.60
CA ARG A 96 -13.56 -13.33 -38.72
C ARG A 96 -14.62 -13.82 -39.71
N LEU A 97 -15.81 -14.17 -39.26
CA LEU A 97 -16.87 -14.72 -40.06
C LEU A 97 -17.77 -13.67 -40.75
N THR A 98 -17.95 -12.52 -40.12
CA THR A 98 -18.94 -11.51 -40.53
C THR A 98 -18.32 -10.18 -40.98
N ALA A 99 -17.01 -10.02 -40.91
CA ALA A 99 -16.30 -8.76 -41.11
C ALA A 99 -16.85 -7.58 -40.31
N GLN A 100 -17.61 -7.85 -39.24
CA GLN A 100 -18.08 -6.84 -38.30
C GLN A 100 -16.98 -6.52 -37.25
N ASN A 101 -16.97 -5.27 -36.73
CA ASN A 101 -15.89 -4.76 -35.87
C ASN A 101 -15.76 -5.46 -34.51
N GLY A 102 -16.41 -6.59 -34.21
CA GLY A 102 -16.25 -7.35 -32.97
C GLY A 102 -16.36 -6.54 -31.68
N GLY A 103 -17.11 -5.43 -31.70
CA GLY A 103 -17.25 -4.51 -30.58
C GLY A 103 -16.03 -3.59 -30.36
N LYS A 104 -15.18 -3.42 -31.37
CA LYS A 104 -14.06 -2.49 -31.38
C LYS A 104 -14.51 -1.08 -31.74
N PHE A 105 -13.89 -0.10 -31.13
CA PHE A 105 -14.10 1.32 -31.45
C PHE A 105 -12.83 2.12 -31.21
N ASN A 106 -12.74 3.29 -31.85
CA ASN A 106 -11.61 4.19 -31.68
C ASN A 106 -11.92 5.21 -30.58
N LEU A 107 -10.99 5.38 -29.63
CA LEU A 107 -11.03 6.41 -28.62
C LEU A 107 -9.87 7.35 -28.85
N TYR A 108 -10.20 8.60 -29.21
CA TYR A 108 -9.20 9.60 -29.54
C TYR A 108 -8.46 10.11 -28.31
N LEU A 109 -7.17 10.39 -28.48
CA LEU A 109 -6.32 10.88 -27.38
C LEU A 109 -6.91 12.15 -26.74
N TRP A 110 -7.43 13.11 -27.52
CA TRP A 110 -8.02 14.33 -27.00
C TRP A 110 -9.25 14.08 -26.11
N GLN A 111 -10.02 13.01 -26.37
CA GLN A 111 -11.14 12.60 -25.52
C GLN A 111 -10.64 12.10 -24.16
N ILE A 112 -9.55 11.34 -24.14
CA ILE A 112 -8.93 10.86 -22.91
C ILE A 112 -8.33 12.03 -22.14
N SER A 113 -7.57 12.90 -22.82
CA SER A 113 -6.96 14.09 -22.21
C SER A 113 -7.99 15.02 -21.58
N TYR A 114 -9.19 15.12 -22.14
CA TYR A 114 -10.29 15.88 -21.54
C TYR A 114 -10.62 15.40 -20.10
N TRP A 115 -10.48 14.10 -19.82
CA TRP A 115 -10.79 13.54 -18.51
C TRP A 115 -9.61 13.54 -17.55
N ILE A 116 -8.39 13.34 -18.05
CA ILE A 116 -7.21 13.12 -17.21
C ILE A 116 -6.35 14.37 -17.01
N ASP A 117 -6.40 15.33 -17.94
CA ASP A 117 -5.60 16.55 -17.88
C ASP A 117 -6.37 17.70 -17.22
N PRO A 118 -5.69 18.64 -16.56
CA PRO A 118 -6.30 19.87 -16.07
C PRO A 118 -6.94 20.66 -17.22
N GLN A 119 -8.18 21.08 -17.05
CA GLN A 119 -8.90 21.89 -18.03
C GLN A 119 -8.99 23.33 -17.54
N LYS A 120 -8.72 24.28 -18.43
CA LYS A 120 -8.92 25.68 -18.13
C LYS A 120 -10.34 26.07 -18.54
N ASP A 121 -11.13 26.50 -17.57
CA ASP A 121 -12.46 27.06 -17.86
C ASP A 121 -12.33 28.35 -18.65
N VAL A 122 -12.88 28.35 -19.87
CA VAL A 122 -12.78 29.47 -20.81
C VAL A 122 -13.48 30.72 -20.27
N ILE A 123 -14.52 30.56 -19.44
CA ILE A 123 -15.36 31.67 -18.92
C ILE A 123 -14.73 32.24 -17.65
N THR A 124 -14.34 31.41 -16.70
CA THR A 124 -13.87 31.85 -15.38
C THR A 124 -12.35 31.95 -15.29
N GLY A 125 -11.60 31.43 -16.26
CA GLY A 125 -10.14 31.34 -16.24
C GLY A 125 -9.59 30.40 -15.18
N LYS A 126 -10.44 29.75 -14.37
CA LYS A 126 -10.05 28.81 -13.31
C LYS A 126 -9.66 27.46 -13.91
N GLU A 127 -8.59 26.87 -13.38
CA GLU A 127 -8.21 25.51 -13.73
C GLU A 127 -9.13 24.53 -13.00
N LYS A 128 -9.77 23.65 -13.78
CA LYS A 128 -10.48 22.48 -13.26
C LYS A 128 -9.49 21.30 -13.30
N ALA A 129 -9.17 20.76 -12.14
CA ALA A 129 -8.28 19.61 -12.03
C ALA A 129 -8.81 18.41 -12.83
N GLY A 130 -7.94 17.70 -13.49
CA GLY A 130 -8.26 16.42 -14.12
C GLY A 130 -8.69 15.38 -13.09
N MET A 131 -9.48 14.39 -13.51
CA MET A 131 -10.09 13.41 -12.60
C MET A 131 -9.07 12.56 -11.82
N LEU A 132 -7.85 12.41 -12.36
CA LEU A 132 -6.77 11.65 -11.72
C LEU A 132 -5.63 12.52 -11.16
N ASP A 133 -5.82 13.84 -11.09
CA ASP A 133 -4.77 14.75 -10.58
C ASP A 133 -4.52 14.59 -9.08
N TRP A 134 -5.46 14.02 -8.35
CA TRP A 134 -5.26 13.68 -6.95
C TRP A 134 -4.10 12.69 -6.75
N LEU A 135 -3.81 11.81 -7.72
CA LEU A 135 -2.66 10.90 -7.68
C LEU A 135 -1.32 11.65 -7.60
N ASP A 136 -1.21 12.80 -8.25
CA ASP A 136 0.00 13.63 -8.18
C ASP A 136 0.11 14.36 -6.85
N ARG A 137 -1.02 14.85 -6.33
CA ARG A 137 -1.08 15.61 -5.08
C ARG A 137 -0.90 14.73 -3.84
N GLU A 138 -1.50 13.55 -3.85
CA GLU A 138 -1.54 12.64 -2.69
C GLU A 138 -0.49 11.52 -2.74
N LYS A 139 0.42 11.54 -3.72
CA LYS A 139 1.44 10.49 -3.91
C LYS A 139 2.33 10.24 -2.68
N SER A 140 2.52 11.26 -1.84
CA SER A 140 3.35 11.19 -0.64
C SER A 140 2.57 10.95 0.65
N VAL A 141 1.23 10.99 0.60
CA VAL A 141 0.40 10.92 1.82
C VAL A 141 0.25 9.50 2.32
N GLY A 142 0.15 8.51 1.41
CA GLY A 142 -0.12 7.12 1.75
C GLY A 142 -1.58 6.84 2.10
N LEU A 143 -1.90 5.57 2.38
CA LEU A 143 -3.22 5.15 2.83
C LEU A 143 -3.34 5.33 4.35
N LEU A 144 -4.46 5.88 4.83
CA LEU A 144 -4.79 5.92 6.26
C LEU A 144 -5.72 4.77 6.68
N VAL A 145 -6.49 4.25 5.74
CA VAL A 145 -7.36 3.09 5.96
C VAL A 145 -6.63 1.83 5.51
N PHE A 146 -6.65 0.80 6.36
CA PHE A 146 -6.04 -0.48 6.01
C PHE A 146 -6.79 -1.12 4.83
N PRO A 147 -6.09 -1.61 3.80
CA PRO A 147 -6.75 -2.02 2.55
C PRO A 147 -7.53 -3.35 2.66
N PHE A 148 -7.39 -4.10 3.74
CA PHE A 148 -8.00 -5.42 3.89
C PHE A 148 -8.80 -5.52 5.18
N ASP A 149 -10.12 -5.67 5.09
CA ASP A 149 -10.96 -5.97 6.26
C ASP A 149 -10.63 -7.36 6.81
N SER A 150 -10.56 -8.35 5.93
CA SER A 150 -10.13 -9.70 6.28
C SER A 150 -9.45 -10.40 5.11
N ILE A 151 -8.59 -11.35 5.45
CA ILE A 151 -7.95 -12.23 4.47
C ILE A 151 -7.99 -13.69 4.95
N LYS A 152 -8.12 -14.61 4.01
CA LYS A 152 -8.02 -16.04 4.28
C LYS A 152 -6.71 -16.58 3.75
N ARG A 153 -5.94 -17.21 4.61
CA ARG A 153 -4.60 -17.73 4.29
C ARG A 153 -4.47 -19.17 4.77
N ARG A 154 -3.59 -19.91 4.12
CA ARG A 154 -3.23 -21.28 4.54
C ARG A 154 -1.71 -21.41 4.63
N LYS A 155 -1.23 -22.25 5.55
CA LYS A 155 0.17 -22.67 5.54
C LYS A 155 0.43 -23.51 4.29
N CYS A 156 1.66 -23.46 3.80
CA CYS A 156 2.09 -24.34 2.71
C CYS A 156 1.80 -25.81 3.11
N PHE A 157 1.22 -26.58 2.20
CA PHE A 157 0.79 -27.98 2.39
C PHE A 157 -0.35 -28.23 3.38
N CYS A 158 -0.94 -27.21 4.02
CA CYS A 158 -2.13 -27.40 4.87
C CYS A 158 -3.42 -27.24 4.06
N LEU A 159 -4.42 -28.10 4.35
CA LEU A 159 -5.74 -28.01 3.74
C LEU A 159 -6.62 -26.94 4.40
N PHE A 160 -6.32 -26.57 5.65
CA PHE A 160 -7.14 -25.65 6.44
C PHE A 160 -6.74 -24.20 6.20
N TRP A 161 -7.77 -23.37 5.97
CA TRP A 161 -7.64 -21.91 5.86
C TRP A 161 -7.80 -21.28 7.24
N LYS A 162 -6.96 -20.32 7.54
CA LYS A 162 -7.10 -19.44 8.70
C LYS A 162 -7.48 -18.05 8.21
N GLU A 163 -8.43 -17.45 8.86
CA GLU A 163 -8.87 -16.09 8.61
C GLU A 163 -8.13 -15.13 9.54
N PHE A 164 -7.79 -13.98 9.01
CA PHE A 164 -7.12 -12.90 9.71
C PHE A 164 -7.81 -11.58 9.37
N HIS A 165 -7.92 -10.69 10.35
CA HIS A 165 -8.50 -9.37 10.19
C HIS A 165 -7.42 -8.29 10.22
N GLY A 166 -7.63 -7.22 9.47
CA GLY A 166 -6.77 -6.03 9.50
C GLY A 166 -6.80 -5.33 10.86
N PRO A 167 -5.89 -4.39 11.09
CA PRO A 167 -5.90 -3.54 12.28
C PRO A 167 -7.11 -2.61 12.28
N ALA A 168 -7.48 -2.11 13.46
CA ALA A 168 -8.46 -1.05 13.59
C ALA A 168 -7.98 0.25 12.92
N THR A 169 -8.92 1.13 12.60
CA THR A 169 -8.63 2.44 12.00
C THR A 169 -7.57 3.18 12.82
N LEU A 170 -6.59 3.74 12.13
CA LEU A 170 -5.45 4.44 12.73
C LEU A 170 -4.68 3.58 13.76
N MET A 171 -4.72 2.24 13.63
CA MET A 171 -4.04 1.30 14.52
C MET A 171 -4.46 1.43 16.01
N GLN A 172 -5.71 1.81 16.30
CA GLN A 172 -6.21 2.00 17.67
C GLN A 172 -6.13 0.73 18.54
N ASP A 173 -6.08 -0.43 17.91
CA ASP A 173 -5.92 -1.75 18.57
C ASP A 173 -4.45 -2.13 18.83
N PHE A 174 -3.48 -1.25 18.49
CA PHE A 174 -2.08 -1.54 18.71
C PHE A 174 -1.67 -1.18 20.16
N SER A 175 -1.06 -2.14 20.83
CA SER A 175 -0.29 -1.88 22.03
C SER A 175 1.07 -1.28 21.68
N TRP A 176 1.73 -0.66 22.66
CA TRP A 176 3.08 -0.13 22.50
C TRP A 176 4.07 -1.19 22.03
N SER A 177 4.07 -2.37 22.65
CA SER A 177 4.93 -3.49 22.25
C SER A 177 4.67 -3.94 20.82
N ARG A 178 3.39 -4.09 20.41
CA ARG A 178 3.03 -4.49 19.06
C ARG A 178 3.53 -3.49 18.02
N TYR A 179 3.35 -2.20 18.28
CA TYR A 179 3.83 -1.13 17.41
C TYR A 179 5.34 -1.17 17.24
N ARG A 180 6.09 -1.35 18.35
CA ARG A 180 7.55 -1.47 18.32
C ARG A 180 8.03 -2.67 17.54
N ILE A 181 7.47 -3.83 17.79
CA ILE A 181 7.81 -5.07 17.08
C ILE A 181 7.54 -4.91 15.57
N ALA A 182 6.41 -4.30 15.19
CA ALA A 182 6.11 -4.03 13.80
C ALA A 182 7.12 -3.08 13.14
N GLN A 183 7.56 -2.01 13.86
CA GLN A 183 8.61 -1.11 13.39
C GLN A 183 9.94 -1.84 13.17
N ASP A 184 10.34 -2.70 14.11
CA ASP A 184 11.59 -3.43 14.02
C ASP A 184 11.60 -4.41 12.83
N TYR A 185 10.51 -5.14 12.60
CA TYR A 185 10.40 -6.00 11.42
C TYR A 185 10.32 -5.22 10.11
N MET A 186 9.71 -4.04 10.09
CA MET A 186 9.71 -3.19 8.91
C MET A 186 11.11 -2.65 8.62
N ALA A 187 11.84 -2.19 9.63
CA ALA A 187 13.24 -1.74 9.48
C ALA A 187 14.13 -2.87 8.95
N LEU A 188 14.01 -4.05 9.55
CA LEU A 188 14.75 -5.25 9.12
C LEU A 188 14.38 -5.66 7.68
N TYR A 189 13.09 -5.57 7.31
CA TYR A 189 12.66 -5.82 5.94
C TYR A 189 13.34 -4.87 4.95
N VAL A 190 13.36 -3.57 5.25
CA VAL A 190 13.98 -2.55 4.39
C VAL A 190 15.47 -2.83 4.22
N GLU A 191 16.19 -3.13 5.30
CA GLU A 191 17.62 -3.48 5.27
C GLU A 191 17.88 -4.70 4.39
N GLN A 192 17.16 -5.79 4.64
CA GLN A 192 17.35 -7.05 3.91
C GLN A 192 16.94 -6.95 2.45
N ASN A 193 15.90 -6.18 2.15
CA ASN A 193 15.46 -5.93 0.79
C ASN A 193 16.49 -5.08 0.02
N ASN A 194 17.09 -4.06 0.65
CA ASN A 194 18.17 -3.28 0.06
C ASN A 194 19.40 -4.16 -0.22
N THR A 195 19.75 -5.06 0.70
CA THR A 195 20.82 -6.06 0.48
C THR A 195 20.51 -6.94 -0.73
N LEU A 196 19.28 -7.44 -0.84
CA LEU A 196 18.85 -8.24 -2.00
C LEU A 196 18.94 -7.47 -3.31
N LEU A 197 18.53 -6.20 -3.32
CA LEU A 197 18.64 -5.33 -4.49
C LEU A 197 20.09 -5.11 -4.90
N GLN A 198 20.98 -4.84 -3.96
CA GLN A 198 22.42 -4.71 -4.22
C GLN A 198 23.03 -6.01 -4.79
N MET A 199 22.69 -7.15 -4.20
CA MET A 199 23.12 -8.46 -4.71
C MET A 199 22.63 -8.71 -6.14
N THR A 200 21.40 -8.27 -6.47
CA THR A 200 20.83 -8.42 -7.81
C THR A 200 21.51 -7.50 -8.83
N GLN A 201 21.90 -6.29 -8.42
CA GLN A 201 22.65 -5.35 -9.28
C GLN A 201 24.07 -5.82 -9.58
N HIS A 202 24.68 -6.56 -8.66
CA HIS A 202 26.04 -7.14 -8.80
C HIS A 202 25.98 -8.62 -9.23
N GLY A 203 24.95 -9.02 -9.98
CA GLY A 203 24.57 -10.40 -10.27
C GLY A 203 25.69 -11.31 -10.80
N ASP A 204 26.67 -10.79 -11.55
CA ASP A 204 27.79 -11.56 -12.09
C ASP A 204 28.78 -12.07 -11.00
N LYS A 205 28.69 -11.52 -9.77
CA LYS A 205 29.59 -11.85 -8.66
C LYS A 205 28.92 -12.61 -7.51
N VAL A 206 27.60 -12.76 -7.55
CA VAL A 206 26.80 -13.35 -6.46
C VAL A 206 26.25 -14.69 -6.90
N SER A 207 26.37 -15.72 -6.06
CA SER A 207 25.84 -17.03 -6.39
C SER A 207 24.31 -17.04 -6.39
N GLN A 208 23.69 -17.78 -7.28
CA GLN A 208 22.23 -17.96 -7.31
C GLN A 208 21.70 -18.53 -5.97
N ARG A 209 22.50 -19.36 -5.29
CA ARG A 209 22.16 -19.91 -3.98
C ARG A 209 22.04 -18.81 -2.93
N ASP A 210 22.96 -17.84 -2.91
CA ASP A 210 22.96 -16.74 -1.95
C ASP A 210 21.81 -15.76 -2.22
N LEU A 211 21.51 -15.48 -3.49
CA LEU A 211 20.33 -14.71 -3.89
C LEU A 211 19.04 -15.38 -3.40
N MET A 212 18.90 -16.69 -3.59
CA MET A 212 17.72 -17.43 -3.09
C MET A 212 17.64 -17.43 -1.56
N LYS A 213 18.77 -17.54 -0.87
CA LYS A 213 18.82 -17.48 0.59
C LYS A 213 18.36 -16.10 1.09
N GLN A 214 18.89 -15.04 0.49
CA GLN A 214 18.50 -13.67 0.84
C GLN A 214 17.02 -13.41 0.54
N ALA A 215 16.51 -13.83 -0.61
CA ALA A 215 15.09 -13.70 -0.96
C ALA A 215 14.17 -14.42 0.05
N LYS A 216 14.55 -15.61 0.54
CA LYS A 216 13.81 -16.33 1.60
C LYS A 216 13.85 -15.58 2.92
N THR A 217 14.95 -14.90 3.24
CA THR A 217 15.09 -14.08 4.45
C THR A 217 14.16 -12.87 4.38
N VAL A 218 14.15 -12.16 3.24
CA VAL A 218 13.22 -11.05 2.97
C VAL A 218 11.75 -11.49 3.10
N ASP A 219 11.39 -12.65 2.51
CA ASP A 219 10.02 -13.18 2.61
C ASP A 219 9.65 -13.54 4.05
N LEU A 220 10.60 -14.10 4.82
CA LEU A 220 10.36 -14.40 6.24
C LEU A 220 10.12 -13.13 7.05
N THR A 221 10.95 -12.12 6.89
CA THR A 221 10.82 -10.85 7.63
C THR A 221 9.52 -10.15 7.27
N ARG A 222 9.14 -10.14 5.98
CA ARG A 222 7.84 -9.68 5.53
C ARG A 222 6.68 -10.44 6.21
N ALA A 223 6.78 -11.78 6.26
CA ALA A 223 5.76 -12.61 6.90
C ALA A 223 5.65 -12.34 8.42
N MET A 224 6.75 -12.08 9.10
CA MET A 224 6.76 -11.69 10.52
C MET A 224 6.10 -10.33 10.73
N PHE A 225 6.42 -9.33 9.91
CA PHE A 225 5.75 -8.04 9.93
C PHE A 225 4.23 -8.19 9.75
N LEU A 226 3.80 -8.94 8.73
CA LEU A 226 2.38 -9.18 8.47
C LEU A 226 1.68 -9.87 9.65
N ALA A 227 2.34 -10.83 10.30
CA ALA A 227 1.82 -11.47 11.49
C ALA A 227 1.66 -10.52 12.69
N CYS A 228 2.47 -9.43 12.74
CA CYS A 228 2.28 -8.36 13.72
C CYS A 228 1.10 -7.44 13.35
N ILE A 229 0.84 -7.22 12.05
CA ILE A 229 -0.20 -6.30 11.59
C ILE A 229 -1.59 -6.93 11.67
N PHE A 230 -1.74 -8.21 11.32
CA PHE A 230 -3.04 -8.86 11.28
C PHE A 230 -3.46 -9.45 12.63
N ASN A 231 -4.75 -9.33 12.93
CA ASN A 231 -5.39 -9.94 14.09
C ASN A 231 -5.80 -11.37 13.78
N GLY A 232 -5.45 -12.29 14.65
CA GLY A 232 -5.93 -13.67 14.62
C GLY A 232 -7.19 -13.87 15.46
N LYS A 233 -7.85 -15.01 15.29
CA LYS A 233 -8.99 -15.41 16.13
C LYS A 233 -8.47 -15.98 17.45
N VAL A 234 -8.82 -15.35 18.55
CA VAL A 234 -8.40 -15.73 19.89
C VAL A 234 -9.60 -16.09 20.75
N SER A 235 -9.39 -16.98 21.70
CA SER A 235 -10.39 -17.33 22.70
C SER A 235 -10.11 -16.53 23.96
N VAL A 236 -11.04 -15.70 24.34
CA VAL A 236 -10.99 -14.90 25.59
C VAL A 236 -11.99 -15.48 26.56
N VAL A 237 -11.55 -15.75 27.78
CA VAL A 237 -12.43 -16.18 28.87
C VAL A 237 -12.96 -14.92 29.55
N GLU A 238 -14.25 -14.75 29.54
CA GLU A 238 -14.90 -13.64 30.23
C GLU A 238 -14.87 -13.90 31.75
N GLU A 239 -14.16 -13.10 32.51
CA GLU A 239 -13.88 -13.32 33.92
C GLU A 239 -15.15 -13.48 34.77
N GLN A 240 -16.22 -12.76 34.45
CA GLN A 240 -17.48 -12.80 35.21
C GLN A 240 -18.37 -14.03 34.89
N SER A 241 -18.35 -14.51 33.65
CA SER A 241 -19.27 -15.60 33.21
C SER A 241 -18.57 -16.91 32.94
N GLN A 242 -17.23 -16.94 32.96
CA GLN A 242 -16.38 -18.08 32.53
C GLN A 242 -16.70 -18.57 31.10
N LYS A 243 -17.47 -17.80 30.32
CA LYS A 243 -17.80 -18.16 28.95
C LYS A 243 -16.62 -17.84 28.03
N VAL A 244 -16.29 -18.78 27.16
CA VAL A 244 -15.26 -18.60 26.14
C VAL A 244 -15.87 -17.82 24.98
N ARG A 245 -15.45 -16.58 24.81
CA ARG A 245 -15.77 -15.74 23.65
C ARG A 245 -14.64 -15.80 22.66
N LYS A 246 -14.94 -15.86 21.37
CA LYS A 246 -13.96 -15.73 20.29
C LYS A 246 -13.99 -14.31 19.76
N GLU A 247 -12.84 -13.66 19.76
CA GLU A 247 -12.68 -12.31 19.21
C GLU A 247 -11.44 -12.21 18.31
N TRP A 248 -11.36 -11.15 17.54
CA TRP A 248 -10.22 -10.87 16.69
C TRP A 248 -9.26 -9.96 17.45
N ALA A 249 -8.12 -10.49 17.82
CA ALA A 249 -7.11 -9.74 18.55
C ALA A 249 -5.69 -10.20 18.21
N TYR A 250 -4.74 -9.34 18.49
CA TYR A 250 -3.32 -9.67 18.44
C TYR A 250 -2.90 -10.33 19.75
N GLN A 251 -2.12 -11.40 19.65
CA GLN A 251 -1.45 -12.02 20.79
C GLN A 251 0.03 -12.14 20.51
N SER A 252 0.85 -11.54 21.37
CA SER A 252 2.31 -11.49 21.23
C SER A 252 2.97 -12.86 21.19
N ASN A 253 2.41 -13.85 21.85
CA ASN A 253 2.89 -15.24 21.85
C ASN A 253 2.51 -16.04 20.60
N GLN A 254 1.59 -15.54 19.79
CA GLN A 254 1.10 -16.25 18.59
C GLN A 254 1.59 -15.65 17.26
N PHE A 255 2.28 -14.49 17.27
CA PHE A 255 2.66 -13.88 16.01
C PHE A 255 3.65 -14.74 15.21
N SER A 256 4.61 -15.40 15.88
CA SER A 256 5.54 -16.33 15.24
C SER A 256 4.85 -17.54 14.60
N ASP A 257 3.79 -18.05 15.25
CA ASP A 257 2.98 -19.15 14.73
C ASP A 257 2.09 -18.75 13.57
N ASN A 258 1.74 -17.45 13.49
CA ASN A 258 0.97 -16.88 12.41
C ASN A 258 1.84 -16.53 11.17
N ALA A 259 3.11 -16.22 11.34
CA ALA A 259 3.99 -15.84 10.25
C ALA A 259 4.02 -16.84 9.06
N PRO A 260 4.04 -18.16 9.26
CA PRO A 260 4.00 -19.11 8.16
C PRO A 260 2.79 -19.01 7.23
N TYR A 261 1.67 -18.43 7.68
CA TYR A 261 0.49 -18.17 6.85
C TYR A 261 0.71 -17.03 5.86
N PHE A 262 1.64 -16.12 6.15
CA PHE A 262 1.95 -14.94 5.35
C PHE A 262 3.15 -15.11 4.41
N ARG A 263 3.78 -16.28 4.40
CA ARG A 263 4.79 -16.57 3.38
C ARG A 263 4.20 -16.56 1.99
N ASN A 264 5.01 -16.16 1.02
CA ASN A 264 4.57 -15.98 -0.37
C ASN A 264 3.31 -15.08 -0.47
N PHE A 265 3.32 -13.99 0.28
CA PHE A 265 2.25 -12.98 0.18
C PHE A 265 2.29 -12.35 -1.21
N ASP A 266 1.11 -12.04 -1.77
CA ASP A 266 1.02 -11.41 -3.07
C ASP A 266 1.76 -10.07 -3.06
N GLU A 267 2.53 -9.82 -4.11
CA GLU A 267 3.41 -8.65 -4.17
C GLU A 267 2.63 -7.34 -4.34
N ILE A 268 1.49 -7.37 -5.04
CA ILE A 268 0.62 -6.19 -5.18
C ILE A 268 -0.02 -5.86 -3.84
N ASP A 269 -0.55 -6.88 -3.16
CA ASP A 269 -1.15 -6.71 -1.84
C ASP A 269 -0.11 -6.25 -0.80
N TRP A 270 1.13 -6.73 -0.91
CA TRP A 270 2.24 -6.25 -0.10
C TRP A 270 2.55 -4.76 -0.33
N GLN A 271 2.59 -4.31 -1.58
CA GLN A 271 2.78 -2.89 -1.90
C GLN A 271 1.69 -2.01 -1.32
N LEU A 272 0.44 -2.47 -1.30
CA LEU A 272 -0.66 -1.75 -0.66
C LEU A 272 -0.46 -1.63 0.86
N ILE A 273 0.03 -2.68 1.51
CA ILE A 273 0.34 -2.65 2.94
C ILE A 273 1.52 -1.71 3.23
N LEU A 274 2.56 -1.72 2.40
CA LEU A 274 3.67 -0.75 2.53
C LEU A 274 3.17 0.69 2.39
N PHE A 275 2.29 0.95 1.44
CA PHE A 275 1.73 2.27 1.20
C PHE A 275 0.83 2.72 2.37
N TRP A 276 0.07 1.80 2.96
CA TRP A 276 -0.65 2.07 4.20
C TRP A 276 0.29 2.35 5.37
N TRP A 277 1.33 1.54 5.55
CA TRP A 277 2.31 1.75 6.62
C TRP A 277 2.99 3.10 6.49
N GLN A 278 3.39 3.49 5.29
CA GLN A 278 3.94 4.82 5.00
C GLN A 278 2.95 5.93 5.37
N GLY A 279 1.68 5.79 5.00
CA GLY A 279 0.63 6.75 5.35
C GLY A 279 0.45 6.89 6.85
N MET A 280 0.45 5.78 7.58
CA MET A 280 0.37 5.77 9.04
C MET A 280 1.59 6.43 9.69
N MET A 281 2.81 6.14 9.22
CA MET A 281 4.01 6.79 9.73
C MET A 281 3.98 8.30 9.48
N HIS A 282 3.54 8.72 8.32
CA HIS A 282 3.38 10.14 7.99
C HIS A 282 2.33 10.83 8.87
N TYR A 283 1.20 10.16 9.11
CA TYR A 283 0.18 10.61 10.05
C TYR A 283 0.76 10.81 11.46
N LEU A 284 1.47 9.80 11.99
CA LEU A 284 2.08 9.86 13.32
C LEU A 284 3.13 10.98 13.43
N GLN A 285 3.98 11.16 12.42
CA GLN A 285 4.97 12.25 12.38
C GLN A 285 4.33 13.65 12.43
N ARG A 286 3.15 13.81 11.83
CA ARG A 286 2.40 15.07 11.88
C ARG A 286 1.72 15.32 13.22
N HIS A 287 1.21 14.27 13.87
CA HIS A 287 0.49 14.38 15.14
C HIS A 287 1.41 14.41 16.35
N TYR A 288 2.57 13.78 16.25
CA TYR A 288 3.58 13.69 17.31
C TYR A 288 4.94 14.17 16.81
N PRO A 289 5.07 15.43 16.36
CA PRO A 289 6.26 15.90 15.65
C PRO A 289 7.53 15.87 16.52
N ARG A 290 7.42 16.01 17.84
CA ARG A 290 8.58 15.96 18.74
C ARG A 290 9.11 14.56 18.93
N CYS A 291 8.21 13.55 18.96
CA CYS A 291 8.60 12.14 19.03
C CYS A 291 9.41 11.68 17.81
N PHE A 292 9.20 12.30 16.66
CA PHE A 292 9.83 11.94 15.38
C PHE A 292 10.87 12.96 14.89
N LYS A 293 11.22 13.96 15.74
CA LYS A 293 12.36 14.83 15.41
C LYS A 293 13.62 13.99 15.24
N THR A 294 14.19 14.04 14.04
CA THR A 294 15.51 13.46 13.81
C THR A 294 16.51 14.28 14.60
N GLN A 295 16.96 13.76 15.74
CA GLN A 295 18.12 14.35 16.40
C GLN A 295 19.28 14.22 15.44
N LYS A 296 19.83 15.35 14.99
CA LYS A 296 21.13 15.41 14.32
C LYS A 296 22.20 15.06 15.35
N THR A 297 22.24 13.82 15.77
CA THR A 297 23.33 13.30 16.59
C THR A 297 24.43 12.91 15.62
N GLU A 298 25.45 13.73 15.56
CA GLU A 298 26.68 13.38 14.85
C GLU A 298 27.18 12.06 15.40
N GLY A 299 27.14 11.01 14.56
CA GLY A 299 28.10 9.93 14.62
C GLY A 299 27.73 8.62 15.31
N LYS A 300 26.57 8.40 15.94
CA LYS A 300 26.21 7.05 16.40
C LYS A 300 24.75 6.74 16.09
N ILE A 301 24.54 5.76 15.22
CA ILE A 301 23.24 5.09 15.07
C ILE A 301 22.96 4.44 16.44
N ALA A 302 21.98 4.94 17.17
CA ALA A 302 21.57 4.36 18.45
C ALA A 302 21.11 2.91 18.19
N ASN A 303 21.60 1.98 19.01
CA ASN A 303 21.15 0.59 18.94
C ASN A 303 19.63 0.57 19.18
N PRO A 304 18.81 0.00 18.28
CA PRO A 304 17.36 -0.06 18.43
C PRO A 304 16.90 -0.63 19.77
N LEU A 305 17.59 -1.64 20.27
CA LEU A 305 17.32 -2.24 21.59
C LEU A 305 17.58 -1.26 22.73
N GLU A 306 18.68 -0.49 22.67
CA GLU A 306 19.00 0.53 23.67
C GLU A 306 17.95 1.65 23.66
N LEU A 307 17.54 2.08 22.48
CA LEU A 307 16.47 3.08 22.34
C LEU A 307 15.14 2.58 22.91
N TYR A 308 14.78 1.31 22.63
CA TYR A 308 13.60 0.68 23.21
C TYR A 308 13.66 0.66 24.73
N THR A 309 14.74 0.14 25.30
CA THR A 309 14.91 0.02 26.75
C THR A 309 14.84 1.40 27.42
N ARG A 310 15.52 2.41 26.87
CA ARG A 310 15.48 3.78 27.39
C ARG A 310 14.08 4.38 27.33
N THR A 311 13.38 4.21 26.20
CA THR A 311 12.03 4.74 26.04
C THR A 311 11.06 4.10 27.02
N THR A 312 11.10 2.77 27.15
CA THR A 312 10.24 2.03 28.10
C THR A 312 10.53 2.44 29.53
N ALA A 313 11.81 2.47 29.96
CA ALA A 313 12.20 2.90 31.28
C ALA A 313 11.80 4.36 31.60
N THR A 314 11.86 5.24 30.61
CA THR A 314 11.40 6.63 30.76
C THR A 314 9.88 6.66 30.97
N MET A 315 9.13 5.86 30.22
CA MET A 315 7.67 5.77 30.37
C MET A 315 7.26 5.13 31.68
N GLU A 316 7.96 4.09 32.14
CA GLU A 316 7.77 3.48 33.48
C GLU A 316 7.87 4.54 34.58
N LYS A 317 8.94 5.34 34.54
CA LYS A 317 9.17 6.41 35.50
C LYS A 317 8.12 7.52 35.41
N TYR A 318 7.74 7.93 34.23
CA TYR A 318 6.78 9.01 33.99
C TYR A 318 5.35 8.60 34.35
N LEU A 319 4.93 7.40 34.00
CA LEU A 319 3.57 6.89 34.22
C LEU A 319 3.41 6.20 35.56
N GLY A 320 4.48 5.87 36.28
CA GLY A 320 4.44 5.08 37.51
C GLY A 320 3.94 3.64 37.26
N LEU A 321 4.12 3.11 36.05
CA LEU A 321 3.70 1.79 35.62
C LEU A 321 4.91 0.88 35.47
N ASP A 322 4.73 -0.43 35.65
CA ASP A 322 5.75 -1.42 35.29
C ASP A 322 5.84 -1.64 33.77
N GLU A 323 6.93 -2.26 33.31
CA GLU A 323 7.21 -2.52 31.90
C GLU A 323 6.04 -3.24 31.20
N ASP A 324 5.48 -4.26 31.82
CA ASP A 324 4.38 -5.04 31.25
C ASP A 324 3.15 -4.17 31.01
N LYS A 325 2.83 -3.28 31.93
CA LYS A 325 1.69 -2.37 31.79
C LYS A 325 1.96 -1.31 30.73
N VAL A 326 3.17 -0.73 30.66
CA VAL A 326 3.56 0.19 29.58
C VAL A 326 3.44 -0.49 28.23
N ASN A 327 3.94 -1.71 28.10
CA ASN A 327 3.90 -2.47 26.86
C ASN A 327 2.47 -2.82 26.38
N ARG A 328 1.52 -2.92 27.30
CA ARG A 328 0.10 -3.16 26.97
C ARG A 328 -0.69 -1.89 26.72
N GLN A 329 -0.18 -0.73 27.04
CA GLN A 329 -0.83 0.54 26.73
C GLN A 329 -1.02 0.72 25.23
N SER A 330 -2.07 1.43 24.84
CA SER A 330 -2.20 1.91 23.46
C SER A 330 -0.96 2.72 23.08
N PHE A 331 -0.37 2.40 21.94
CA PHE A 331 0.83 3.09 21.46
C PHE A 331 0.58 4.60 21.26
N GLN A 332 -0.64 4.98 20.90
CA GLN A 332 -1.02 6.40 20.73
C GLN A 332 -0.97 7.15 22.07
N ILE A 333 -1.40 6.51 23.15
CA ILE A 333 -1.30 7.09 24.51
C ILE A 333 0.17 7.27 24.88
N VAL A 334 1.01 6.28 24.62
CA VAL A 334 2.45 6.36 24.91
C VAL A 334 3.10 7.48 24.09
N LEU A 335 2.78 7.58 22.78
CA LEU A 335 3.29 8.67 21.93
C LEU A 335 2.82 10.05 22.41
N GLN A 336 1.57 10.18 22.88
CA GLN A 336 1.05 11.42 23.43
C GLN A 336 1.84 11.84 24.66
N HIS A 337 2.10 10.94 25.60
CA HIS A 337 2.92 11.22 26.77
C HIS A 337 4.35 11.63 26.41
N MET A 338 4.96 10.95 25.44
CA MET A 338 6.29 11.31 24.94
C MET A 338 6.30 12.72 24.32
N GLU A 339 5.27 13.07 23.55
CA GLU A 339 5.12 14.40 22.94
C GLU A 339 4.95 15.49 24.02
N ASP A 340 4.16 15.20 25.06
CA ASP A 340 3.95 16.12 26.19
C ASP A 340 5.24 16.32 27.01
N MET A 341 5.97 15.26 27.33
CA MET A 341 7.28 15.34 27.99
C MET A 341 8.30 16.15 27.20
N ALA A 342 8.34 15.93 25.86
CA ALA A 342 9.25 16.70 25.02
C ALA A 342 8.87 18.20 24.99
N ARG A 343 7.57 18.50 24.97
CA ARG A 343 7.09 19.88 25.07
C ARG A 343 7.47 20.53 26.39
N GLU A 344 7.23 19.86 27.51
CA GLU A 344 7.60 20.37 28.87
C GLU A 344 9.10 20.63 28.96
N SER A 345 9.94 19.75 28.43
CA SER A 345 11.38 19.93 28.35
C SER A 345 11.78 21.18 27.55
N GLU A 346 11.17 21.37 26.36
CA GLU A 346 11.41 22.57 25.55
C GLU A 346 10.98 23.88 26.23
N GLU A 347 9.91 23.84 27.04
CA GLU A 347 9.44 25.00 27.81
C GLU A 347 10.39 25.33 28.96
N MET A 348 10.87 24.32 29.68
CA MET A 348 11.86 24.52 30.76
C MET A 348 13.19 25.08 30.25
N ASP A 349 13.63 24.65 29.06
CA ASP A 349 14.87 25.15 28.46
C ASP A 349 14.77 26.62 27.97
N LYS A 350 13.56 27.11 27.70
CA LYS A 350 13.32 28.54 27.38
C LYS A 350 13.32 29.47 28.60
N ILE A 351 13.09 28.92 29.79
CA ILE A 351 13.03 29.68 31.06
C ILE A 351 14.43 29.83 31.67
N LYS A 352 15.37 28.98 31.26
CA LYS A 352 16.79 29.08 31.64
C LYS A 352 17.53 30.08 30.75
#